data_8ddc955a5935cff6b8db38269ddd24c7
#
_entry.id   8ddc955a5935cff6b8db38269ddd24c7
#
_cell.length_a   1.000
_cell.length_b   1.000
_cell.length_c   1.000
_cell.angle_alpha   90.00
_cell.angle_beta   90.00
_cell.angle_gamma   90.00
#
_symmetry.space_group_name_H-M   'P 1'
#
loop_
_entity.id
_entity.type
_entity.pdbx_description
1 polymer ?
#
loop_
_entity_poly.entity_id
_entity_poly.type
_entity_poly.pdbx_seq_one_letter_code
_entity_poly.pdbx_strand_id
1 'polypeptide(L)'
;AMRAVDSRFGPWYQVILNTLVLASAANIINLFDLRPGRAGKLFLVGLVAGAALAREIDRFGAPILLVFVMFLPLFREDLRGRLMLGDTGANFLGATLGMGFVVWFTPHAKAAAAATLIAFQLLSERYSFSELIDRVGILRAFDRWGRRVEKE
;
A
#
# COMPACT_ATOMS: atom_id res chain seq x y z
N ALA A 1 29.74 -25.17 -2.07
CA ALA A 1 29.28 -24.68 -0.77
C ALA A 1 29.00 -23.16 -0.75
N MET A 2 29.66 -22.35 -1.58
CA MET A 2 29.44 -20.89 -1.65
C MET A 2 28.13 -20.48 -2.35
N ARG A 3 27.55 -21.30 -3.22
CA ARG A 3 26.29 -20.97 -3.92
C ARG A 3 25.02 -21.05 -3.04
N ALA A 4 25.07 -21.70 -1.88
CA ALA A 4 23.90 -21.88 -1.03
C ALA A 4 23.61 -20.72 -0.07
N VAL A 5 24.62 -19.88 0.22
CA VAL A 5 24.47 -18.71 1.12
C VAL A 5 23.94 -17.49 0.34
N ASP A 6 24.31 -17.37 -0.94
CA ASP A 6 23.85 -16.27 -1.80
C ASP A 6 22.36 -16.36 -2.20
N SER A 7 21.75 -17.55 -2.06
CA SER A 7 20.36 -17.73 -2.46
C SER A 7 19.32 -17.22 -1.46
N ARG A 8 19.71 -16.92 -0.21
CA ARG A 8 18.76 -16.48 0.84
C ARG A 8 18.41 -15.01 0.76
N PHE A 9 19.33 -14.15 0.31
CA PHE A 9 19.12 -12.70 0.26
C PHE A 9 19.14 -12.12 -1.16
N GLY A 10 19.47 -12.91 -2.16
CA GLY A 10 19.66 -12.42 -3.53
C GLY A 10 20.86 -11.48 -3.65
N PRO A 11 21.15 -10.97 -4.87
CA PRO A 11 22.19 -9.99 -5.06
C PRO A 11 21.85 -8.69 -4.29
N TRP A 12 22.85 -7.99 -3.78
CA TRP A 12 22.73 -6.78 -2.94
C TRP A 12 21.76 -5.72 -3.50
N TYR A 13 21.70 -5.56 -4.80
CA TYR A 13 20.79 -4.63 -5.47
C TYR A 13 19.31 -5.01 -5.26
N GLN A 14 18.99 -6.30 -5.13
CA GLN A 14 17.62 -6.74 -4.81
C GLN A 14 17.24 -6.40 -3.38
N VAL A 15 18.19 -6.44 -2.44
CA VAL A 15 17.94 -6.00 -1.07
C VAL A 15 17.56 -4.52 -1.06
N ILE A 16 18.35 -3.68 -1.73
CA ILE A 16 18.06 -2.24 -1.85
C ILE A 16 16.68 -2.03 -2.52
N LEU A 17 16.44 -2.70 -3.63
CA LEU A 17 15.18 -2.56 -4.36
C LEU A 17 13.97 -2.99 -3.53
N ASN A 18 14.07 -4.11 -2.83
CA ASN A 18 13.01 -4.60 -1.93
C ASN A 18 12.76 -3.61 -0.79
N THR A 19 13.83 -3.04 -0.21
CA THR A 19 13.72 -2.02 0.85
C THR A 19 13.03 -0.76 0.31
N LEU A 20 13.40 -0.30 -0.88
CA LEU A 20 12.75 0.87 -1.50
C LEU A 20 11.26 0.62 -1.75
N VAL A 21 10.88 -0.54 -2.30
CA VAL A 21 9.47 -0.89 -2.51
C VAL A 21 8.70 -0.90 -1.20
N LEU A 22 9.25 -1.56 -0.18
CA LEU A 22 8.59 -1.74 1.11
C LEU A 22 8.43 -0.40 1.84
N ALA A 23 9.51 0.37 1.96
CA ALA A 23 9.49 1.67 2.62
C ALA A 23 8.59 2.68 1.89
N SER A 24 8.66 2.70 0.54
CA SER A 24 7.83 3.59 -0.26
C SER A 24 6.34 3.23 -0.19
N ALA A 25 6.00 1.95 -0.18
CA ALA A 25 4.62 1.51 -0.01
C ALA A 25 4.07 1.89 1.37
N ALA A 26 4.86 1.70 2.44
CA ALA A 26 4.50 2.12 3.78
C ALA A 26 4.20 3.62 3.82
N ASN A 27 5.13 4.44 3.33
CA ASN A 27 4.98 5.89 3.34
C ASN A 27 3.80 6.38 2.49
N ILE A 28 3.54 5.77 1.33
CA ILE A 28 2.39 6.16 0.48
C ILE A 28 1.06 5.90 1.20
N ILE A 29 0.86 4.74 1.81
CA ILE A 29 -0.39 4.47 2.54
C ILE A 29 -0.54 5.46 3.69
N ASN A 30 0.53 5.77 4.42
CA ASN A 30 0.51 6.75 5.50
C ASN A 30 0.19 8.17 4.99
N LEU A 31 0.76 8.57 3.87
CA LEU A 31 0.51 9.87 3.24
C LEU A 31 -0.97 10.08 2.89
N PHE A 32 -1.71 9.02 2.61
CA PHE A 32 -3.13 9.08 2.29
C PHE A 32 -4.03 8.95 3.51
N ASP A 33 -3.50 8.67 4.73
CA ASP A 33 -4.28 8.57 5.97
C ASP A 33 -4.68 9.94 6.57
N LEU A 34 -5.12 10.86 5.70
CA LEU A 34 -5.54 12.20 6.07
C LEU A 34 -7.06 12.33 6.23
N ARG A 35 -7.82 11.36 5.78
CA ARG A 35 -9.29 11.32 5.88
C ARG A 35 -9.78 9.90 6.07
N PRO A 36 -10.88 9.70 6.84
CA PRO A 36 -11.43 8.38 7.13
C PRO A 36 -11.62 7.51 5.88
N GLY A 37 -11.14 6.28 5.91
CA GLY A 37 -11.27 5.27 4.88
C GLY A 37 -10.35 5.42 3.67
N ARG A 38 -9.58 6.52 3.54
CA ARG A 38 -8.78 6.78 2.35
C ARG A 38 -7.58 5.84 2.26
N ALA A 39 -6.79 5.73 3.32
CA ALA A 39 -5.64 4.82 3.38
C ALA A 39 -6.06 3.36 3.16
N GLY A 40 -7.15 2.95 3.80
CA GLY A 40 -7.71 1.60 3.63
C GLY A 40 -8.15 1.31 2.20
N LYS A 41 -8.81 2.25 1.52
CA LYS A 41 -9.18 2.09 0.10
C LYS A 41 -7.96 1.98 -0.80
N LEU A 42 -6.92 2.79 -0.55
CA LEU A 42 -5.68 2.73 -1.32
C LEU A 42 -4.98 1.38 -1.11
N PHE A 43 -4.94 0.88 0.13
CA PHE A 43 -4.45 -0.46 0.43
C PHE A 43 -5.20 -1.55 -0.36
N LEU A 44 -6.54 -1.51 -0.37
CA LEU A 44 -7.37 -2.47 -1.11
C LEU A 44 -7.11 -2.42 -2.62
N VAL A 45 -7.06 -1.21 -3.20
CA VAL A 45 -6.76 -1.03 -4.63
C VAL A 45 -5.36 -1.56 -4.94
N GLY A 46 -4.37 -1.23 -4.12
CA GLY A 46 -3.00 -1.71 -4.28
C GLY A 46 -2.89 -3.24 -4.16
N LEU A 47 -3.64 -3.84 -3.23
CA LEU A 47 -3.67 -5.29 -3.04
C LEU A 47 -4.27 -6.00 -4.26
N VAL A 48 -5.41 -5.52 -4.77
CA VAL A 48 -6.05 -6.08 -5.97
C VAL A 48 -5.17 -5.91 -7.19
N ALA A 49 -4.60 -4.71 -7.39
CA ALA A 49 -3.70 -4.46 -8.51
C ALA A 49 -2.43 -5.31 -8.42
N GLY A 50 -1.83 -5.42 -7.23
CA GLY A 50 -0.66 -6.27 -7.00
C GLY A 50 -0.93 -7.73 -7.28
N ALA A 51 -2.05 -8.26 -6.78
CA ALA A 51 -2.47 -9.64 -7.03
C ALA A 51 -2.77 -9.90 -8.51
N ALA A 52 -3.38 -8.94 -9.22
CA ALA A 52 -3.66 -9.06 -10.66
C ALA A 52 -2.39 -9.06 -11.52
N LEU A 53 -1.33 -8.39 -11.06
CA LEU A 53 -0.03 -8.34 -11.74
C LEU A 53 0.92 -9.45 -11.29
N ALA A 54 0.56 -10.20 -10.24
CA ALA A 54 1.33 -11.32 -9.76
C ALA A 54 1.34 -12.47 -10.77
N ARG A 55 2.50 -13.09 -10.98
CA ARG A 55 2.58 -14.31 -11.80
C ARG A 55 2.02 -15.51 -11.07
N GLU A 56 2.31 -15.57 -9.76
CA GLU A 56 1.85 -16.63 -8.87
C GLU A 56 1.60 -16.00 -7.49
N ILE A 57 0.48 -16.35 -6.89
CA ILE A 57 0.22 -16.04 -5.48
C ILE A 57 0.63 -17.29 -4.70
N ASP A 58 1.85 -17.27 -4.22
CA ASP A 58 2.45 -18.39 -3.48
C ASP A 58 2.01 -18.41 -1.99
N ARG A 59 2.70 -19.27 -1.21
CA ARG A 59 2.50 -19.41 0.24
C ARG A 59 2.58 -18.09 1.03
N PHE A 60 3.20 -17.03 0.50
CA PHE A 60 3.24 -15.71 1.12
C PHE A 60 1.96 -14.91 0.92
N GLY A 61 1.08 -15.33 0.03
CA GLY A 61 -0.25 -14.75 -0.09
C GLY A 61 -1.12 -14.97 1.14
N ALA A 62 -0.95 -16.07 1.86
CA ALA A 62 -1.73 -16.39 3.05
C ALA A 62 -1.52 -15.38 4.21
N PRO A 63 -0.30 -14.99 4.61
CA PRO A 63 -0.09 -13.93 5.60
C PRO A 63 -0.70 -12.59 5.19
N ILE A 64 -0.60 -12.21 3.92
CA ILE A 64 -1.16 -10.96 3.40
C ILE A 64 -2.69 -11.01 3.45
N LEU A 65 -3.28 -12.14 3.08
CA LEU A 65 -4.72 -12.35 3.18
C LEU A 65 -5.20 -12.31 4.64
N LEU A 66 -4.43 -12.87 5.57
CA LEU A 66 -4.74 -12.79 7.00
C LEU A 66 -4.78 -11.34 7.48
N VAL A 67 -3.77 -10.54 7.13
CA VAL A 67 -3.76 -9.09 7.46
C VAL A 67 -4.98 -8.40 6.85
N PHE A 68 -5.32 -8.71 5.60
CA PHE A 68 -6.51 -8.16 4.95
C PHE A 68 -7.80 -8.49 5.72
N VAL A 69 -7.99 -9.76 6.10
CA VAL A 69 -9.19 -10.19 6.86
C VAL A 69 -9.25 -9.51 8.23
N MET A 70 -8.12 -9.42 8.94
CA MET A 70 -8.04 -8.72 10.24
C MET A 70 -8.27 -7.21 10.11
N PHE A 71 -7.93 -6.63 8.98
CA PHE A 71 -8.15 -5.22 8.70
C PHE A 71 -9.63 -4.87 8.45
N LEU A 72 -10.45 -5.78 7.93
CA LEU A 72 -11.84 -5.48 7.54
C LEU A 72 -12.70 -4.87 8.66
N PRO A 73 -12.68 -5.36 9.90
CA PRO A 73 -13.42 -4.72 10.99
C PRO A 73 -12.95 -3.31 11.29
N LEU A 74 -11.61 -3.09 11.29
CA LEU A 74 -11.00 -1.77 11.50
C LEU A 74 -11.37 -0.81 10.39
N PHE A 75 -11.35 -1.27 9.14
CA PHE A 75 -11.73 -0.47 7.98
C PHE A 75 -13.19 0.00 8.02
N ARG A 76 -14.10 -0.85 8.56
CA ARG A 76 -15.49 -0.46 8.75
C ARG A 76 -15.62 0.70 9.73
N GLU A 77 -14.89 0.69 10.84
CA GLU A 77 -14.94 1.75 11.86
C GLU A 77 -14.21 3.01 11.40
N ASP A 78 -13.12 2.85 10.62
CA ASP A 78 -12.41 3.94 9.95
C ASP A 78 -13.33 4.66 8.93
N LEU A 79 -14.07 3.92 8.10
CA LEU A 79 -15.06 4.49 7.18
C LEU A 79 -16.16 5.29 7.87
N ARG A 80 -16.47 4.98 9.14
CA ARG A 80 -17.45 5.69 9.97
C ARG A 80 -16.85 6.91 10.68
N GLY A 81 -15.53 7.10 10.58
CA GLY A 81 -14.84 8.14 11.33
C GLY A 81 -14.76 7.91 12.83
N ARG A 82 -15.04 6.69 13.30
CA ARG A 82 -14.99 6.34 14.73
C ARG A 82 -13.60 6.01 15.22
N LEU A 83 -12.71 5.62 14.31
CA LEU A 83 -11.29 5.47 14.54
C LEU A 83 -10.54 5.89 13.27
N MET A 84 -9.25 6.17 13.42
CA MET A 84 -8.32 6.36 12.32
C MET A 84 -7.19 5.35 12.47
N LEU A 85 -6.63 4.90 11.35
CA LEU A 85 -5.49 3.97 11.36
C LEU A 85 -4.28 4.59 12.08
N GLY A 86 -4.06 5.88 11.86
CA GLY A 86 -2.88 6.59 12.33
C GLY A 86 -1.59 6.04 11.72
N ASP A 87 -0.47 6.67 12.03
CA ASP A 87 0.84 6.34 11.45
C ASP A 87 1.19 4.85 11.58
N THR A 88 0.93 4.25 12.74
CA THR A 88 1.25 2.83 12.98
C THR A 88 0.43 1.91 12.08
N GLY A 89 -0.88 2.10 12.02
CA GLY A 89 -1.78 1.28 11.22
C GLY A 89 -1.56 1.47 9.72
N ALA A 90 -1.43 2.71 9.27
CA ALA A 90 -1.19 3.05 7.87
C ALA A 90 0.16 2.51 7.37
N ASN A 91 1.24 2.71 8.14
CA ASN A 91 2.56 2.15 7.80
C ASN A 91 2.56 0.62 7.80
N PHE A 92 1.86 -0.02 8.74
CA PHE A 92 1.74 -1.48 8.78
C PHE A 92 1.02 -2.03 7.53
N LEU A 93 -0.10 -1.43 7.12
CA LEU A 93 -0.80 -1.83 5.90
C LEU A 93 0.06 -1.59 4.66
N GLY A 94 0.74 -0.45 4.59
CA GLY A 94 1.63 -0.14 3.48
C GLY A 94 2.84 -1.08 3.39
N ALA A 95 3.44 -1.43 4.52
CA ALA A 95 4.52 -2.41 4.57
C ALA A 95 4.02 -3.81 4.15
N THR A 96 2.80 -4.20 4.55
CA THR A 96 2.17 -5.46 4.11
C THR A 96 1.97 -5.48 2.60
N LEU A 97 1.49 -4.38 2.02
CA LEU A 97 1.35 -4.22 0.57
C LEU A 97 2.70 -4.30 -0.14
N GLY A 98 3.70 -3.58 0.37
CA GLY A 98 5.06 -3.60 -0.14
C GLY A 98 5.69 -4.98 -0.09
N MET A 99 5.43 -5.76 0.97
CA MET A 99 5.85 -7.15 1.06
C MET A 99 5.21 -8.00 -0.03
N GLY A 100 3.93 -7.80 -0.33
CA GLY A 100 3.25 -8.44 -1.47
C GLY A 100 3.99 -8.15 -2.78
N PHE A 101 4.31 -6.90 -3.07
CA PHE A 101 5.05 -6.53 -4.28
C PHE A 101 6.46 -7.15 -4.32
N VAL A 102 7.14 -7.20 -3.18
CA VAL A 102 8.46 -7.83 -3.06
C VAL A 102 8.41 -9.32 -3.38
N VAL A 103 7.37 -10.01 -2.99
CA VAL A 103 7.24 -11.46 -3.19
C VAL A 103 6.69 -11.81 -4.58
N TRP A 104 5.68 -11.07 -5.05
CA TRP A 104 4.95 -11.40 -6.27
C TRP A 104 5.58 -10.86 -7.55
N PHE A 105 6.38 -9.79 -7.46
CA PHE A 105 6.88 -9.10 -8.64
C PHE A 105 8.26 -9.58 -9.08
N THR A 106 8.47 -9.58 -10.39
CA THR A 106 9.81 -9.75 -10.98
C THR A 106 10.70 -8.54 -10.63
N PRO A 107 12.03 -8.65 -10.71
CA PRO A 107 12.93 -7.51 -10.45
C PRO A 107 12.59 -6.25 -11.26
N HIS A 108 12.21 -6.41 -12.53
CA HIS A 108 11.79 -5.27 -13.37
C HIS A 108 10.47 -4.65 -12.90
N ALA A 109 9.49 -5.46 -12.52
CA ALA A 109 8.23 -4.97 -11.97
C ALA A 109 8.43 -4.28 -10.61
N LYS A 110 9.34 -4.77 -9.76
CA LYS A 110 9.73 -4.11 -8.52
C LYS A 110 10.35 -2.74 -8.77
N ALA A 111 11.25 -2.64 -9.76
CA ALA A 111 11.88 -1.38 -10.13
C ALA A 111 10.84 -0.37 -10.63
N ALA A 112 9.91 -0.80 -11.46
CA ALA A 112 8.79 0.04 -11.91
C ALA A 112 7.89 0.47 -10.75
N ALA A 113 7.55 -0.44 -9.83
CA ALA A 113 6.77 -0.13 -8.64
C ALA A 113 7.50 0.87 -7.73
N ALA A 114 8.78 0.65 -7.44
CA ALA A 114 9.58 1.58 -6.65
C ALA A 114 9.63 2.97 -7.29
N ALA A 115 9.92 3.05 -8.59
CA ALA A 115 9.96 4.32 -9.32
C ALA A 115 8.61 5.05 -9.26
N THR A 116 7.50 4.33 -9.45
CA THR A 116 6.15 4.88 -9.37
C THR A 116 5.84 5.40 -7.97
N LEU A 117 6.09 4.61 -6.93
CA LEU A 117 5.83 5.00 -5.55
C LEU A 117 6.67 6.21 -5.13
N ILE A 118 7.97 6.24 -5.49
CA ILE A 118 8.87 7.37 -5.22
C ILE A 118 8.41 8.61 -5.98
N ALA A 119 8.00 8.49 -7.25
CA ALA A 119 7.48 9.60 -8.02
C ALA A 119 6.22 10.20 -7.36
N PHE A 120 5.30 9.36 -6.86
CA PHE A 120 4.13 9.83 -6.10
C PHE A 120 4.54 10.57 -4.81
N GLN A 121 5.55 10.09 -4.09
CA GLN A 121 6.06 10.79 -2.89
C GLN A 121 6.62 12.17 -3.24
N LEU A 122 7.46 12.26 -4.26
CA LEU A 122 8.04 13.54 -4.70
C LEU A 122 6.95 14.51 -5.20
N LEU A 123 5.94 14.00 -5.89
CA LEU A 123 4.79 14.81 -6.30
C LEU A 123 3.97 15.31 -5.11
N SER A 124 3.86 14.54 -4.05
CA SER A 124 3.13 14.94 -2.84
C SER A 124 3.76 16.11 -2.10
N GLU A 125 5.06 16.30 -2.23
CA GLU A 125 5.77 17.46 -1.66
C GLU A 125 5.41 18.77 -2.38
N ARG A 126 5.04 18.68 -3.66
CA ARG A 126 4.70 19.83 -4.51
C ARG A 126 3.19 20.06 -4.62
N TYR A 127 2.39 19.02 -4.54
CA TYR A 127 0.96 19.06 -4.81
C TYR A 127 0.17 18.39 -3.69
N SER A 128 -0.87 19.06 -3.22
CA SER A 128 -1.82 18.46 -2.27
C SER A 128 -2.70 17.42 -2.98
N PHE A 129 -2.47 16.14 -2.68
CA PHE A 129 -3.34 15.08 -3.22
C PHE A 129 -4.79 15.21 -2.76
N SER A 130 -5.03 15.79 -1.58
CA SER A 130 -6.39 16.06 -1.12
C SER A 130 -7.12 17.05 -2.04
N GLU A 131 -6.44 18.12 -2.48
CA GLU A 131 -7.01 19.07 -3.44
C GLU A 131 -7.22 18.44 -4.82
N LEU A 132 -6.27 17.61 -5.28
CA LEU A 132 -6.39 16.92 -6.56
C LEU A 132 -7.60 15.97 -6.56
N ILE A 133 -7.77 15.18 -5.49
CA ILE A 133 -8.91 14.28 -5.32
C ILE A 133 -10.22 15.07 -5.29
N ASP A 134 -10.26 16.21 -4.60
CA ASP A 134 -11.46 17.04 -4.50
C ASP A 134 -11.81 17.74 -5.84
N ARG A 135 -10.83 17.99 -6.72
CA ARG A 135 -11.04 18.58 -8.06
C ARG A 135 -11.57 17.56 -9.08
N VAL A 136 -11.12 16.31 -9.00
CA VAL A 136 -11.51 15.26 -9.96
C VAL A 136 -12.74 14.53 -9.47
N GLY A 137 -13.87 14.69 -10.18
CA GLY A 137 -15.19 14.16 -9.77
C GLY A 137 -15.20 12.66 -9.44
N ILE A 138 -14.54 11.85 -10.27
CA ILE A 138 -14.46 10.39 -10.08
C ILE A 138 -13.66 10.04 -8.83
N LEU A 139 -12.50 10.69 -8.62
CA LEU A 139 -11.67 10.46 -7.43
C LEU A 139 -12.40 10.91 -6.16
N ARG A 140 -13.09 12.05 -6.22
CA ARG A 140 -13.92 12.55 -5.12
C ARG A 140 -15.08 11.60 -4.79
N ALA A 141 -15.75 11.04 -5.80
CA ALA A 141 -16.82 10.08 -5.60
C ALA A 141 -16.28 8.80 -4.94
N PHE A 142 -15.14 8.28 -5.39
CA PHE A 142 -14.46 7.14 -4.78
C PHE A 142 -13.98 7.44 -3.35
N ASP A 143 -13.43 8.62 -3.10
CA ASP A 143 -13.00 9.04 -1.76
C ASP A 143 -14.16 9.09 -0.78
N ARG A 144 -15.33 9.57 -1.20
CA ARG A 144 -16.54 9.64 -0.38
C ARG A 144 -17.30 8.33 -0.26
N TRP A 145 -17.08 7.40 -1.17
CA TRP A 145 -17.80 6.11 -1.17
C TRP A 145 -17.59 5.33 0.13
N GLY A 146 -18.69 4.85 0.70
CA GLY A 146 -18.68 4.08 1.96
C GLY A 146 -18.43 4.89 3.23
N ARG A 147 -18.06 6.18 3.12
CA ARG A 147 -17.86 7.05 4.29
C ARG A 147 -19.23 7.41 4.89
N ARG A 148 -19.40 7.10 6.17
CA ARG A 148 -20.55 7.50 6.97
C ARG A 148 -20.05 8.30 8.17
N VAL A 149 -19.77 9.58 7.97
CA VAL A 149 -19.50 10.48 9.10
C VAL A 149 -20.85 10.78 9.74
N GLU A 150 -21.07 10.32 10.96
CA GLU A 150 -22.22 10.72 11.75
C GLU A 150 -22.12 12.24 11.95
N LYS A 151 -23.13 12.97 11.53
CA LYS A 151 -23.26 14.40 11.89
C LYS A 151 -23.63 14.42 13.35
N GLU A 152 -22.76 15.01 14.18
CA GLU A 152 -23.15 15.48 15.52
C GLU A 152 -24.26 16.50 15.44
#